data_58e0eb9ac0902328b92d5d9da020fc6b
#
_entry.id   58e0eb9ac0902328b92d5d9da020fc6b
#
_cell.length_a   1.000
_cell.length_b   1.000
_cell.length_c   1.000
_cell.angle_alpha   90.00
_cell.angle_beta   90.00
_cell.angle_gamma   90.00
#
_symmetry.space_group_name_H-M   'P 1'
#
loop_
_entity.id
_entity.type
_entity.pdbx_description
1 polymer ?
#
loop_
_entity_poly.entity_id
_entity_poly.type
_entity_poly.pdbx_seq_one_letter_code
_entity_poly.pdbx_strand_id
1 'polypeptide(L)'
;RVIVPVKLVVVHEDMARELVPYISRYTNSQNKVAEADFSSNSEYQIKLEQLSKQALTPPLPGTIQTHWYYERARGQYDSEKNRRDAASRKAFEKANPSKQRIKMVDAPKYLVCWDGQPQVASLGAQKCFAKFVNQQSANKSAADELNVDFYKQLVCKRIIFDTVYKHIKKAEWFLGAYQANVAEYAVAKYSLDLRRAGLSCDFDAIWRRQSIDAHMLGCLLKAGEQASEVLNDPRRPVQNVSEWAKKDQCWNNLKGKMTCLDAADVEIVMEKPKHAATKRVVKEDEVSAAPEPRHKASNEAVEELPTDNVLVSDWHALTPKSLERLIAFATPKHYLSPKSKSSLETLISGDDLPINENALNNLLKRCLDAGFPLRELQAKPQVPLRPGIDITSEDASVDDRRDFLMSIPEQNWQTIIQWGQKRYMINQEMMAALARLSEGLQLTDRQTVLLWRLGNDMVKRGFPASLFKPRDQR
;
A
#
# COMPACT_ATOMS: atom_id res chain seq x y z
N ARG A 1 -4.14 39.14 -4.12
CA ARG A 1 -4.80 38.45 -5.25
C ARG A 1 -3.73 37.72 -6.02
N VAL A 2 -3.90 36.42 -6.15
CA VAL A 2 -3.03 35.58 -7.03
C VAL A 2 -3.73 35.53 -8.38
N ILE A 3 -3.06 35.95 -9.43
CA ILE A 3 -3.55 35.86 -10.82
C ILE A 3 -2.86 34.65 -11.46
N VAL A 4 -3.64 33.68 -11.90
CA VAL A 4 -3.15 32.51 -12.59
C VAL A 4 -3.54 32.63 -14.08
N PRO A 5 -2.59 32.65 -15.01
CA PRO A 5 -2.90 32.63 -16.43
C PRO A 5 -3.51 31.28 -16.82
N VAL A 6 -4.64 31.31 -17.52
CA VAL A 6 -5.30 30.11 -18.02
C VAL A 6 -5.41 30.19 -19.55
N LYS A 7 -5.18 29.08 -20.22
CA LYS A 7 -5.43 28.92 -21.66
C LYS A 7 -6.71 28.10 -21.83
N LEU A 8 -7.75 28.73 -22.34
CA LEU A 8 -8.99 28.05 -22.68
C LEU A 8 -8.93 27.57 -24.14
N VAL A 9 -9.16 26.29 -24.35
CA VAL A 9 -9.31 25.68 -25.69
C VAL A 9 -10.73 25.18 -25.80
N VAL A 10 -11.47 25.67 -26.79
CA VAL A 10 -12.82 25.22 -27.12
C VAL A 10 -12.72 24.25 -28.29
N VAL A 11 -13.30 23.07 -28.14
CA VAL A 11 -13.29 22.00 -29.12
C VAL A 11 -14.73 21.66 -29.46
N HIS A 12 -15.01 21.43 -30.76
CA HIS A 12 -16.33 20.98 -31.19
C HIS A 12 -16.65 19.61 -30.61
N GLU A 13 -17.90 19.35 -30.22
CA GLU A 13 -18.32 18.14 -29.49
C GLU A 13 -17.92 16.85 -30.20
N ASP A 14 -18.10 16.81 -31.54
CA ASP A 14 -17.77 15.65 -32.34
C ASP A 14 -16.27 15.29 -32.34
N MET A 15 -15.40 16.29 -32.17
CA MET A 15 -13.97 16.13 -32.15
C MET A 15 -13.41 16.05 -30.71
N ALA A 16 -14.23 16.28 -29.70
CA ALA A 16 -13.78 16.34 -28.32
C ALA A 16 -13.17 15.00 -27.86
N ARG A 17 -13.73 13.87 -28.25
CA ARG A 17 -13.25 12.53 -27.90
C ARG A 17 -11.83 12.26 -28.41
N GLU A 18 -11.49 12.80 -29.58
CA GLU A 18 -10.20 12.62 -30.21
C GLU A 18 -9.18 13.70 -29.75
N LEU A 19 -9.58 14.97 -29.79
CA LEU A 19 -8.67 16.09 -29.55
C LEU A 19 -8.33 16.34 -28.08
N VAL A 20 -9.25 16.12 -27.14
CA VAL A 20 -8.99 16.39 -25.70
C VAL A 20 -7.83 15.55 -25.15
N PRO A 21 -7.70 14.25 -25.45
CA PRO A 21 -6.55 13.47 -25.04
C PRO A 21 -5.23 13.99 -25.65
N TYR A 22 -5.24 14.40 -26.93
CA TYR A 22 -4.04 14.98 -27.58
C TYR A 22 -3.65 16.31 -26.97
N ILE A 23 -4.61 17.23 -26.75
CA ILE A 23 -4.35 18.53 -26.12
C ILE A 23 -3.74 18.33 -24.73
N SER A 24 -4.33 17.44 -23.92
CA SER A 24 -3.81 17.10 -22.60
C SER A 24 -2.38 16.57 -22.65
N ARG A 25 -2.09 15.68 -23.59
CA ARG A 25 -0.75 15.07 -23.78
C ARG A 25 0.31 16.09 -24.19
N TYR A 26 -0.01 16.96 -25.14
CA TYR A 26 0.98 17.90 -25.71
C TYR A 26 1.15 19.19 -24.88
N THR A 27 0.13 19.65 -24.17
CA THR A 27 0.21 20.84 -23.32
C THR A 27 0.93 20.60 -22.00
N ASN A 28 0.94 19.38 -21.49
CA ASN A 28 1.59 18.98 -20.23
C ASN A 28 2.98 18.37 -20.41
N SER A 29 3.59 18.47 -21.59
CA SER A 29 4.89 17.87 -21.90
C SER A 29 6.07 18.47 -21.12
N GLN A 30 5.91 19.65 -20.51
CA GLN A 30 6.95 20.32 -19.71
C GLN A 30 7.13 19.77 -18.30
N ASN A 31 6.12 19.10 -17.73
CA ASN A 31 6.22 18.39 -16.47
C ASN A 31 6.38 16.88 -16.77
N LYS A 32 7.12 16.15 -15.93
CA LYS A 32 7.17 14.67 -16.02
C LYS A 32 5.78 14.09 -15.68
N VAL A 33 4.86 14.19 -16.63
CA VAL A 33 3.53 13.61 -16.54
C VAL A 33 3.65 12.13 -16.91
N ALA A 34 3.22 11.23 -16.04
CA ALA A 34 3.26 9.81 -16.31
C ALA A 34 2.21 9.44 -17.37
N GLU A 35 2.48 8.40 -18.18
CA GLU A 35 1.52 7.83 -19.15
C GLU A 35 0.12 7.62 -18.52
N ALA A 36 0.09 7.25 -17.24
CA ALA A 36 -1.13 7.09 -16.47
C ALA A 36 -1.96 8.39 -16.34
N ASP A 37 -1.30 9.55 -16.21
CA ASP A 37 -2.03 10.82 -16.06
C ASP A 37 -2.73 11.20 -17.37
N PHE A 38 -2.13 10.90 -18.52
CA PHE A 38 -2.77 11.09 -19.83
C PHE A 38 -3.94 10.13 -20.07
N SER A 39 -3.75 8.87 -19.67
CA SER A 39 -4.75 7.83 -19.85
C SER A 39 -5.98 8.03 -18.97
N SER A 40 -5.89 8.86 -17.93
CA SER A 40 -7.00 9.10 -17.00
C SER A 40 -8.27 9.60 -17.69
N ASN A 41 -8.14 10.31 -18.81
CA ASN A 41 -9.26 10.86 -19.59
C ASN A 41 -9.69 9.95 -20.76
N SER A 42 -9.15 8.74 -20.89
CA SER A 42 -9.60 7.80 -21.88
C SER A 42 -11.01 7.29 -21.58
N GLU A 43 -11.77 6.95 -22.63
CA GLU A 43 -13.14 6.45 -22.53
C GLU A 43 -13.23 5.20 -21.63
N TYR A 44 -12.27 4.31 -21.76
CA TYR A 44 -12.14 3.11 -20.92
C TYR A 44 -12.08 3.45 -19.43
N GLN A 45 -11.25 4.41 -19.04
CA GLN A 45 -11.08 4.79 -17.63
C GLN A 45 -12.30 5.55 -17.08
N ILE A 46 -12.90 6.40 -17.90
CA ILE A 46 -14.14 7.12 -17.55
C ILE A 46 -15.28 6.12 -17.32
N LYS A 47 -15.41 5.12 -18.20
CA LYS A 47 -16.41 4.06 -18.07
C LYS A 47 -16.23 3.25 -16.79
N LEU A 48 -15.00 2.84 -16.44
CA LEU A 48 -14.72 2.13 -15.18
C LEU A 48 -15.12 2.97 -13.96
N GLU A 49 -14.85 4.28 -13.96
CA GLU A 49 -15.30 5.17 -12.88
C GLU A 49 -16.82 5.23 -12.78
N GLN A 50 -17.54 5.33 -13.91
CA GLN A 50 -19.00 5.31 -13.93
C GLN A 50 -19.56 3.99 -13.39
N LEU A 51 -19.00 2.85 -13.83
CA LEU A 51 -19.40 1.53 -13.38
C LEU A 51 -19.14 1.33 -11.87
N SER A 52 -18.08 1.92 -11.34
CA SER A 52 -17.78 1.88 -9.90
C SER A 52 -18.88 2.52 -9.04
N LYS A 53 -19.52 3.58 -9.57
CA LYS A 53 -20.63 4.27 -8.92
C LYS A 53 -21.94 3.49 -8.99
N GLN A 54 -22.08 2.57 -9.96
CA GLN A 54 -23.27 1.73 -10.14
C GLN A 54 -23.18 0.42 -9.32
N ALA A 55 -21.97 -0.09 -9.06
CA ALA A 55 -21.73 -1.36 -8.41
C ALA A 55 -21.75 -1.20 -6.88
N LEU A 56 -22.92 -1.39 -6.26
CA LEU A 56 -23.06 -1.47 -4.79
C LEU A 56 -22.72 -2.87 -4.29
N THR A 57 -21.93 -2.95 -3.21
CA THR A 57 -21.69 -4.22 -2.53
C THR A 57 -22.98 -4.73 -1.90
N PRO A 58 -23.20 -6.05 -1.85
CA PRO A 58 -24.32 -6.61 -1.11
C PRO A 58 -24.26 -6.19 0.38
N PRO A 59 -25.40 -5.98 1.04
CA PRO A 59 -25.41 -5.71 2.46
C PRO A 59 -24.95 -6.97 3.21
N LEU A 60 -23.85 -6.85 3.96
CA LEU A 60 -23.44 -7.87 4.90
C LEU A 60 -24.15 -7.62 6.25
N PRO A 61 -24.39 -8.67 7.06
CA PRO A 61 -25.07 -8.51 8.36
C PRO A 61 -24.40 -7.41 9.20
N GLY A 62 -25.18 -6.43 9.64
CA GLY A 62 -24.70 -5.31 10.45
C GLY A 62 -23.92 -4.23 9.70
N THR A 63 -23.82 -4.29 8.36
CA THR A 63 -23.13 -3.27 7.55
C THR A 63 -24.06 -2.61 6.55
N ILE A 64 -23.69 -1.41 6.12
CA ILE A 64 -24.35 -0.73 5.00
C ILE A 64 -23.73 -1.16 3.68
N GLN A 65 -24.49 -1.00 2.59
CA GLN A 65 -23.94 -1.14 1.24
C GLN A 65 -22.89 -0.06 0.98
N THR A 66 -21.80 -0.45 0.33
CA THR A 66 -20.67 0.42 0.02
C THR A 66 -20.31 0.30 -1.45
N HIS A 67 -19.50 1.25 -1.94
CA HIS A 67 -18.89 1.16 -3.27
C HIS A 67 -17.42 0.76 -3.17
N TRP A 68 -16.97 0.01 -4.16
CA TRP A 68 -15.56 -0.06 -4.46
C TRP A 68 -15.21 1.13 -5.36
N TYR A 69 -14.58 2.14 -4.76
CA TYR A 69 -14.27 3.39 -5.43
C TYR A 69 -13.15 3.20 -6.47
N TYR A 70 -13.40 3.58 -7.73
CA TYR A 70 -12.37 3.60 -8.76
C TYR A 70 -11.72 4.98 -8.82
N GLU A 71 -10.45 5.06 -8.41
CA GLU A 71 -9.67 6.30 -8.43
C GLU A 71 -9.01 6.44 -9.80
N ARG A 72 -9.68 7.15 -10.70
CA ARG A 72 -9.26 7.38 -12.08
C ARG A 72 -8.09 8.37 -12.17
N ALA A 73 -8.15 9.45 -11.40
CA ALA A 73 -7.09 10.44 -11.31
C ALA A 73 -6.39 10.36 -9.95
N ARG A 74 -5.09 10.59 -9.94
CA ARG A 74 -4.28 10.54 -8.72
C ARG A 74 -4.79 11.53 -7.67
N GLY A 75 -5.11 11.04 -6.47
CA GLY A 75 -5.63 11.85 -5.36
C GLY A 75 -7.09 12.27 -5.51
N GLN A 76 -7.84 11.74 -6.50
CA GLN A 76 -9.25 12.06 -6.73
C GLN A 76 -10.10 11.75 -5.50
N TYR A 77 -9.91 10.57 -4.88
CA TYR A 77 -10.64 10.17 -3.68
C TYR A 77 -10.47 11.19 -2.55
N ASP A 78 -9.23 11.57 -2.26
CA ASP A 78 -8.93 12.51 -1.19
C ASP A 78 -9.41 13.93 -1.52
N SER A 79 -9.35 14.34 -2.78
CA SER A 79 -9.91 15.62 -3.25
C SER A 79 -11.43 15.65 -3.11
N GLU A 80 -12.13 14.61 -3.53
CA GLU A 80 -13.60 14.52 -3.38
C GLU A 80 -14.02 14.50 -1.91
N LYS A 81 -13.29 13.78 -1.06
CA LYS A 81 -13.51 13.73 0.37
C LYS A 81 -13.32 15.12 1.02
N ASN A 82 -12.21 15.80 0.71
CA ASN A 82 -11.82 17.04 1.39
C ASN A 82 -12.63 18.28 0.95
N ARG A 83 -13.29 18.22 -0.21
CA ARG A 83 -14.19 19.29 -0.68
C ARG A 83 -15.52 19.33 0.08
N ARG A 84 -15.83 18.30 0.87
CA ARG A 84 -17.10 18.14 1.58
C ARG A 84 -17.01 18.76 2.98
N ASP A 85 -18.15 19.23 3.51
CA ASP A 85 -18.30 19.55 4.92
C ASP A 85 -18.12 18.28 5.81
N ALA A 86 -18.03 18.44 7.12
CA ALA A 86 -17.73 17.34 8.04
C ALA A 86 -18.78 16.22 8.02
N ALA A 87 -20.07 16.53 7.87
CA ALA A 87 -21.13 15.54 7.85
C ALA A 87 -21.13 14.76 6.52
N SER A 88 -21.07 15.47 5.39
CA SER A 88 -21.00 14.89 4.05
C SER A 88 -19.70 14.10 3.83
N ARG A 89 -18.60 14.49 4.49
CA ARG A 89 -17.33 13.73 4.48
C ARG A 89 -17.48 12.37 5.14
N LYS A 90 -18.09 12.33 6.34
CA LYS A 90 -18.37 11.05 7.03
C LYS A 90 -19.29 10.14 6.20
N ALA A 91 -20.31 10.73 5.59
CA ALA A 91 -21.23 9.99 4.71
C ALA A 91 -20.48 9.42 3.48
N PHE A 92 -19.59 10.19 2.86
CA PHE A 92 -18.76 9.77 1.74
C PHE A 92 -17.82 8.61 2.15
N GLU A 93 -17.10 8.73 3.26
CA GLU A 93 -16.19 7.70 3.77
C GLU A 93 -16.94 6.41 4.14
N LYS A 94 -18.15 6.54 4.67
CA LYS A 94 -19.01 5.40 4.98
C LYS A 94 -19.49 4.68 3.73
N ALA A 95 -19.86 5.43 2.68
CA ALA A 95 -20.29 4.88 1.40
C ALA A 95 -19.10 4.35 0.56
N ASN A 96 -17.91 4.95 0.71
CA ASN A 96 -16.68 4.63 -0.05
C ASN A 96 -15.52 4.39 0.91
N PRO A 97 -15.44 3.23 1.59
CA PRO A 97 -14.35 2.96 2.53
C PRO A 97 -12.99 3.02 1.84
N SER A 98 -11.99 3.63 2.47
CA SER A 98 -10.65 3.80 1.89
C SER A 98 -9.97 2.48 1.51
N LYS A 99 -10.31 1.37 2.19
CA LYS A 99 -9.84 0.02 1.87
C LYS A 99 -10.47 -0.54 0.58
N GLN A 100 -11.65 -0.04 0.19
CA GLN A 100 -12.36 -0.41 -1.03
C GLN A 100 -12.07 0.59 -2.17
N ARG A 101 -10.79 0.94 -2.37
CA ARG A 101 -10.35 1.88 -3.40
C ARG A 101 -9.43 1.18 -4.41
N ILE A 102 -9.81 1.15 -5.68
CA ILE A 102 -8.97 0.67 -6.78
C ILE A 102 -8.37 1.87 -7.48
N LYS A 103 -7.06 2.00 -7.46
CA LYS A 103 -6.36 3.02 -8.25
C LYS A 103 -6.24 2.57 -9.69
N MET A 104 -6.44 3.47 -10.63
CA MET A 104 -6.33 3.22 -12.07
C MET A 104 -5.01 2.50 -12.43
N VAL A 105 -3.89 2.96 -11.86
CA VAL A 105 -2.57 2.40 -12.13
C VAL A 105 -2.40 0.96 -11.62
N ASP A 106 -3.14 0.58 -10.57
CA ASP A 106 -3.06 -0.75 -9.97
C ASP A 106 -4.04 -1.76 -10.59
N ALA A 107 -5.13 -1.28 -11.22
CA ALA A 107 -6.17 -2.13 -11.79
C ALA A 107 -5.65 -3.16 -12.82
N PRO A 108 -4.76 -2.78 -13.76
CA PRO A 108 -4.22 -3.72 -14.74
C PRO A 108 -3.51 -4.92 -14.13
N LYS A 109 -2.82 -4.75 -13.00
CA LYS A 109 -2.15 -5.85 -12.31
C LYS A 109 -3.10 -7.00 -12.01
N TYR A 110 -4.29 -6.71 -11.49
CA TYR A 110 -5.28 -7.74 -11.14
C TYR A 110 -5.84 -8.45 -12.38
N LEU A 111 -6.01 -7.71 -13.48
CA LEU A 111 -6.47 -8.25 -14.75
C LEU A 111 -5.41 -9.13 -15.39
N VAL A 112 -4.19 -8.62 -15.61
CA VAL A 112 -3.13 -9.37 -16.29
C VAL A 112 -2.66 -10.60 -15.50
N CYS A 113 -2.68 -10.56 -14.16
CA CYS A 113 -2.42 -11.75 -13.34
C CYS A 113 -3.48 -12.83 -13.61
N TRP A 114 -4.75 -12.46 -13.55
CA TRP A 114 -5.84 -13.38 -13.82
C TRP A 114 -5.81 -13.95 -15.24
N ASP A 115 -5.39 -13.15 -16.20
CA ASP A 115 -5.28 -13.54 -17.62
C ASP A 115 -4.02 -14.36 -17.94
N GLY A 116 -3.20 -14.67 -16.93
CA GLY A 116 -2.02 -15.51 -17.07
C GLY A 116 -0.80 -14.78 -17.62
N GLN A 117 -0.65 -13.51 -17.28
CA GLN A 117 0.49 -12.68 -17.65
C GLN A 117 1.20 -12.08 -16.41
N PRO A 118 1.62 -12.91 -15.42
CA PRO A 118 2.23 -12.42 -14.18
C PRO A 118 3.55 -11.68 -14.43
N GLN A 119 4.30 -12.03 -15.47
CA GLN A 119 5.53 -11.36 -15.87
C GLN A 119 5.29 -9.89 -16.27
N VAL A 120 4.08 -9.58 -16.79
CA VAL A 120 3.68 -8.19 -17.09
C VAL A 120 3.37 -7.43 -15.80
N ALA A 121 2.68 -8.05 -14.84
CA ALA A 121 2.44 -7.46 -13.52
C ALA A 121 3.76 -7.16 -12.80
N SER A 122 4.73 -8.07 -12.87
CA SER A 122 6.06 -7.95 -12.27
C SER A 122 6.93 -6.82 -12.85
N LEU A 123 6.53 -6.19 -13.96
CA LEU A 123 7.19 -4.96 -14.45
C LEU A 123 7.02 -3.77 -13.49
N GLY A 124 6.10 -3.87 -12.53
CA GLY A 124 5.70 -2.80 -11.61
C GLY A 124 4.53 -1.97 -12.17
N ALA A 125 3.82 -1.28 -11.29
CA ALA A 125 2.52 -0.68 -11.58
C ALA A 125 2.52 0.22 -12.83
N GLN A 126 3.48 1.12 -12.97
CA GLN A 126 3.54 2.07 -14.11
C GLN A 126 3.76 1.37 -15.45
N LYS A 127 4.73 0.45 -15.51
CA LYS A 127 5.05 -0.28 -16.77
C LYS A 127 3.96 -1.30 -17.12
N CYS A 128 3.37 -1.95 -16.10
CA CYS A 128 2.22 -2.83 -16.28
C CYS A 128 1.04 -2.04 -16.86
N PHE A 129 0.74 -0.88 -16.29
CA PHE A 129 -0.30 0.02 -16.76
C PHE A 129 -0.08 0.47 -18.22
N ALA A 130 1.12 0.97 -18.54
CA ALA A 130 1.45 1.41 -19.88
C ALA A 130 1.29 0.28 -20.91
N LYS A 131 1.77 -0.94 -20.59
CA LYS A 131 1.61 -2.10 -21.47
C LYS A 131 0.14 -2.49 -21.66
N PHE A 132 -0.64 -2.45 -20.57
CA PHE A 132 -2.08 -2.70 -20.63
C PHE A 132 -2.82 -1.68 -21.50
N VAL A 133 -2.56 -0.38 -21.30
CA VAL A 133 -3.19 0.69 -22.10
C VAL A 133 -2.86 0.55 -23.58
N ASN A 134 -1.61 0.22 -23.92
CA ASN A 134 -1.21 -0.01 -25.32
C ASN A 134 -1.97 -1.19 -25.94
N GLN A 135 -2.21 -2.26 -25.16
CA GLN A 135 -3.04 -3.38 -25.62
C GLN A 135 -4.51 -2.98 -25.80
N GLN A 136 -5.07 -2.19 -24.86
CA GLN A 136 -6.45 -1.69 -24.97
C GLN A 136 -6.62 -0.71 -26.12
N SER A 137 -5.65 0.14 -26.39
CA SER A 137 -5.69 1.09 -27.50
C SER A 137 -5.72 0.41 -28.88
N ALA A 138 -5.24 -0.82 -28.96
CA ALA A 138 -5.36 -1.65 -30.18
C ALA A 138 -6.77 -2.21 -30.39
N ASN A 139 -7.59 -2.29 -29.32
CA ASN A 139 -8.99 -2.72 -29.38
C ASN A 139 -9.93 -1.50 -29.26
N LYS A 140 -10.42 -0.99 -30.39
CA LYS A 140 -11.32 0.19 -30.42
C LYS A 140 -12.64 -0.01 -29.66
N SER A 141 -13.10 -1.24 -29.49
CA SER A 141 -14.33 -1.58 -28.76
C SER A 141 -14.12 -1.93 -27.29
N ALA A 142 -12.90 -1.85 -26.78
CA ALA A 142 -12.59 -2.25 -25.41
C ALA A 142 -13.43 -1.53 -24.34
N ALA A 143 -13.81 -0.26 -24.59
CA ALA A 143 -14.67 0.49 -23.68
C ALA A 143 -16.13 0.01 -23.75
N ASP A 144 -16.62 -0.39 -24.92
CA ASP A 144 -18.00 -0.84 -25.13
C ASP A 144 -18.27 -2.20 -24.45
N GLU A 145 -17.25 -3.03 -24.33
CA GLU A 145 -17.31 -4.33 -23.65
C GLU A 145 -17.44 -4.20 -22.11
N LEU A 146 -17.14 -3.01 -21.56
CA LEU A 146 -17.22 -2.77 -20.13
C LEU A 146 -18.67 -2.67 -19.66
N ASN A 147 -19.00 -3.46 -18.66
CA ASN A 147 -20.28 -3.46 -17.97
C ASN A 147 -20.09 -3.61 -16.45
N VAL A 148 -21.18 -3.55 -15.68
CA VAL A 148 -21.14 -3.66 -14.21
C VAL A 148 -20.55 -4.99 -13.77
N ASP A 149 -20.79 -6.08 -14.49
CA ASP A 149 -20.26 -7.40 -14.13
C ASP A 149 -18.74 -7.49 -14.35
N PHE A 150 -18.23 -6.84 -15.42
CA PHE A 150 -16.78 -6.68 -15.58
C PHE A 150 -16.16 -5.95 -14.39
N TYR A 151 -16.79 -4.85 -13.95
CA TYR A 151 -16.28 -4.10 -12.78
C TYR A 151 -16.31 -4.93 -11.51
N LYS A 152 -17.40 -5.67 -11.24
CA LYS A 152 -17.48 -6.61 -10.12
C LYS A 152 -16.38 -7.68 -10.18
N GLN A 153 -16.10 -8.24 -11.36
CA GLN A 153 -15.03 -9.20 -11.55
C GLN A 153 -13.65 -8.59 -11.29
N LEU A 154 -13.40 -7.34 -11.72
CA LEU A 154 -12.17 -6.62 -11.39
C LEU A 154 -11.99 -6.51 -9.87
N VAL A 155 -13.05 -6.14 -9.15
CA VAL A 155 -13.04 -6.09 -7.68
C VAL A 155 -12.74 -7.47 -7.08
N CYS A 156 -13.40 -8.52 -7.56
CA CYS A 156 -13.18 -9.89 -7.10
C CYS A 156 -11.74 -10.36 -7.32
N LYS A 157 -11.16 -10.06 -8.49
CA LYS A 157 -9.75 -10.34 -8.80
C LYS A 157 -8.81 -9.62 -7.82
N ARG A 158 -9.14 -8.38 -7.45
CA ARG A 158 -8.41 -7.67 -6.41
C ARG A 158 -8.56 -8.32 -5.04
N ILE A 159 -9.77 -8.71 -4.62
CA ILE A 159 -10.01 -9.40 -3.36
C ILE A 159 -9.17 -10.69 -3.28
N ILE A 160 -9.15 -11.47 -4.35
CA ILE A 160 -8.32 -12.69 -4.48
C ILE A 160 -6.85 -12.33 -4.27
N PHE A 161 -6.34 -11.36 -5.02
CA PHE A 161 -4.95 -10.93 -4.95
C PHE A 161 -4.56 -10.43 -3.55
N ASP A 162 -5.33 -9.52 -2.98
CA ASP A 162 -5.04 -8.93 -1.67
C ASP A 162 -5.10 -9.98 -0.56
N THR A 163 -5.99 -10.97 -0.68
CA THR A 163 -6.10 -12.06 0.30
C THR A 163 -4.89 -12.97 0.22
N VAL A 164 -4.53 -13.45 -0.97
CA VAL A 164 -3.36 -14.34 -1.12
C VAL A 164 -2.07 -13.60 -0.74
N TYR A 165 -1.93 -12.33 -1.13
CA TYR A 165 -0.77 -11.51 -0.76
C TYR A 165 -0.57 -11.45 0.75
N LYS A 166 -1.64 -11.23 1.54
CA LYS A 166 -1.58 -11.20 3.00
C LYS A 166 -1.20 -12.54 3.62
N HIS A 167 -1.69 -13.65 3.05
CA HIS A 167 -1.46 -14.99 3.60
C HIS A 167 -0.09 -15.56 3.23
N ILE A 168 0.46 -15.25 2.06
CA ILE A 168 1.83 -15.65 1.68
C ILE A 168 2.85 -15.25 2.77
N LYS A 169 2.73 -14.04 3.33
CA LYS A 169 3.65 -13.56 4.37
C LYS A 169 3.69 -14.46 5.62
N LYS A 170 2.61 -15.20 5.86
CA LYS A 170 2.44 -16.07 7.03
C LYS A 170 2.75 -17.55 6.71
N ALA A 171 2.99 -17.88 5.45
CA ALA A 171 3.23 -19.24 5.03
C ALA A 171 4.67 -19.68 5.40
N GLU A 172 4.81 -20.89 5.93
CA GLU A 172 6.09 -21.45 6.38
C GLU A 172 7.13 -21.53 5.26
N TRP A 173 6.68 -21.82 4.03
CA TRP A 173 7.54 -21.89 2.85
C TRP A 173 8.00 -20.52 2.32
N PHE A 174 7.45 -19.41 2.84
CA PHE A 174 7.77 -18.08 2.32
C PHE A 174 9.10 -17.55 2.88
N LEU A 175 10.08 -17.35 2.01
CA LEU A 175 11.45 -16.94 2.36
C LEU A 175 11.62 -15.43 2.66
N GLY A 176 10.52 -14.69 2.83
CA GLY A 176 10.53 -13.29 3.29
C GLY A 176 10.83 -12.24 2.23
N ALA A 177 11.07 -12.62 0.96
CA ALA A 177 11.33 -11.68 -0.13
C ALA A 177 10.37 -11.90 -1.32
N TYR A 178 10.18 -10.85 -2.13
CA TYR A 178 9.40 -10.92 -3.39
C TYR A 178 7.94 -11.33 -3.24
N GLN A 179 7.32 -11.04 -2.11
CA GLN A 179 5.93 -11.39 -1.81
C GLN A 179 4.95 -10.97 -2.92
N ALA A 180 5.14 -9.79 -3.53
CA ALA A 180 4.29 -9.32 -4.61
C ALA A 180 4.39 -10.22 -5.84
N ASN A 181 5.62 -10.57 -6.26
CA ASN A 181 5.82 -11.46 -7.40
C ASN A 181 5.25 -12.86 -7.15
N VAL A 182 5.44 -13.41 -5.93
CA VAL A 182 4.83 -14.69 -5.57
C VAL A 182 3.31 -14.62 -5.66
N ALA A 183 2.67 -13.55 -5.18
CA ALA A 183 1.22 -13.39 -5.28
C ALA A 183 0.73 -13.23 -6.73
N GLU A 184 1.46 -12.47 -7.57
CA GLU A 184 1.18 -12.30 -8.99
C GLU A 184 1.18 -13.64 -9.71
N TYR A 185 2.19 -14.45 -9.46
CA TYR A 185 2.38 -15.77 -10.05
C TYR A 185 1.38 -16.80 -9.50
N ALA A 186 1.06 -16.74 -8.20
CA ALA A 186 0.07 -17.61 -7.58
C ALA A 186 -1.32 -17.44 -8.19
N VAL A 187 -1.77 -16.18 -8.32
CA VAL A 187 -3.07 -15.85 -8.94
C VAL A 187 -3.11 -16.31 -10.40
N ALA A 188 -2.04 -16.08 -11.15
CA ALA A 188 -1.95 -16.48 -12.54
C ALA A 188 -1.97 -18.02 -12.71
N LYS A 189 -1.25 -18.74 -11.85
CA LYS A 189 -1.21 -20.22 -11.86
C LYS A 189 -2.57 -20.80 -11.52
N TYR A 190 -3.21 -20.31 -10.46
CA TYR A 190 -4.55 -20.75 -10.07
C TYR A 190 -5.57 -20.53 -11.18
N SER A 191 -5.60 -19.33 -11.77
CA SER A 191 -6.49 -19.03 -12.90
C SER A 191 -6.23 -19.92 -14.14
N LEU A 192 -4.96 -20.24 -14.43
CA LEU A 192 -4.59 -21.12 -15.51
C LEU A 192 -5.07 -22.55 -15.24
N ASP A 193 -4.89 -23.05 -14.02
CA ASP A 193 -5.25 -24.43 -13.67
C ASP A 193 -6.77 -24.62 -13.63
N LEU A 194 -7.53 -23.61 -13.16
CA LEU A 194 -8.98 -23.62 -13.32
C LEU A 194 -9.41 -23.76 -14.80
N ARG A 195 -8.82 -22.97 -15.69
CA ARG A 195 -9.13 -23.05 -17.14
C ARG A 195 -8.74 -24.40 -17.72
N ARG A 196 -7.61 -25.00 -17.32
CA ARG A 196 -7.17 -26.33 -17.76
C ARG A 196 -8.11 -27.44 -17.30
N ALA A 197 -8.70 -27.27 -16.12
CA ALA A 197 -9.72 -28.17 -15.60
C ALA A 197 -11.13 -27.93 -16.18
N GLY A 198 -11.30 -26.97 -17.10
CA GLY A 198 -12.61 -26.59 -17.62
C GLY A 198 -13.50 -25.88 -16.61
N LEU A 199 -12.94 -25.36 -15.53
CA LEU A 199 -13.65 -24.71 -14.43
C LEU A 199 -13.65 -23.18 -14.57
N SER A 200 -14.65 -22.55 -14.00
CA SER A 200 -14.77 -21.10 -13.89
C SER A 200 -14.77 -20.66 -12.44
N CYS A 201 -14.22 -19.48 -12.17
CA CYS A 201 -14.28 -18.88 -10.85
C CYS A 201 -15.70 -18.33 -10.57
N ASP A 202 -16.24 -18.66 -9.40
CA ASP A 202 -17.52 -18.09 -8.95
C ASP A 202 -17.30 -16.67 -8.38
N PHE A 203 -17.17 -15.69 -9.29
CA PHE A 203 -17.04 -14.28 -8.92
C PHE A 203 -18.28 -13.75 -8.20
N ASP A 204 -19.48 -14.30 -8.45
CA ASP A 204 -20.70 -13.87 -7.79
C ASP A 204 -20.70 -14.24 -6.30
N ALA A 205 -20.17 -15.41 -5.96
CA ALA A 205 -19.99 -15.78 -4.55
C ALA A 205 -18.98 -14.89 -3.84
N ILE A 206 -17.85 -14.57 -4.51
CA ILE A 206 -16.82 -13.66 -3.97
C ILE A 206 -17.42 -12.25 -3.79
N TRP A 207 -18.14 -11.75 -4.79
CA TRP A 207 -18.80 -10.45 -4.73
C TRP A 207 -19.79 -10.38 -3.56
N ARG A 208 -20.62 -11.41 -3.38
CA ARG A 208 -21.61 -11.46 -2.28
C ARG A 208 -20.97 -11.50 -0.90
N ARG A 209 -19.88 -12.26 -0.74
CA ARG A 209 -19.18 -12.41 0.55
C ARG A 209 -18.13 -11.34 0.81
N GLN A 210 -17.71 -10.60 -0.21
CA GLN A 210 -16.56 -9.70 -0.18
C GLN A 210 -15.27 -10.38 0.32
N SER A 211 -15.17 -11.68 0.11
CA SER A 211 -14.04 -12.54 0.53
C SER A 211 -13.98 -13.81 -0.30
N ILE A 212 -12.82 -14.45 -0.35
CA ILE A 212 -12.67 -15.81 -0.87
C ILE A 212 -12.93 -16.83 0.25
N ASP A 213 -13.28 -18.07 -0.11
CA ASP A 213 -13.41 -19.15 0.85
C ASP A 213 -12.06 -19.80 1.18
N ALA A 214 -12.05 -20.62 2.24
CA ALA A 214 -10.84 -21.30 2.71
C ALA A 214 -10.26 -22.28 1.69
N HIS A 215 -11.13 -22.94 0.92
CA HIS A 215 -10.71 -23.89 -0.12
C HIS A 215 -9.94 -23.16 -1.24
N MET A 216 -10.51 -22.09 -1.80
CA MET A 216 -9.82 -21.26 -2.81
C MET A 216 -8.50 -20.72 -2.28
N LEU A 217 -8.47 -20.27 -1.02
CA LEU A 217 -7.23 -19.80 -0.40
C LEU A 217 -6.18 -20.91 -0.33
N GLY A 218 -6.57 -22.13 0.02
CA GLY A 218 -5.68 -23.30 0.05
C GLY A 218 -5.04 -23.56 -1.32
N CYS A 219 -5.84 -23.59 -2.38
CA CYS A 219 -5.34 -23.78 -3.76
C CYS A 219 -4.40 -22.63 -4.19
N LEU A 220 -4.74 -21.37 -3.84
CA LEU A 220 -3.89 -20.21 -4.12
C LEU A 220 -2.56 -20.26 -3.36
N LEU A 221 -2.54 -20.78 -2.13
CA LEU A 221 -1.30 -20.96 -1.36
C LEU A 221 -0.44 -22.10 -1.93
N LYS A 222 -1.03 -23.22 -2.38
CA LYS A 222 -0.32 -24.27 -3.13
C LYS A 222 0.33 -23.69 -4.41
N ALA A 223 -0.41 -22.87 -5.17
CA ALA A 223 0.13 -22.15 -6.32
C ALA A 223 1.25 -21.17 -5.94
N GLY A 224 1.14 -20.52 -4.78
CA GLY A 224 2.13 -19.60 -4.24
C GLY A 224 3.44 -20.30 -3.86
N GLU A 225 3.36 -21.50 -3.27
CA GLU A 225 4.52 -22.33 -2.96
C GLU A 225 5.28 -22.71 -4.23
N GLN A 226 4.58 -23.22 -5.25
CA GLN A 226 5.17 -23.53 -6.56
C GLN A 226 5.79 -22.30 -7.23
N ALA A 227 5.13 -21.13 -7.10
CA ALA A 227 5.66 -19.88 -7.61
C ALA A 227 6.94 -19.47 -6.86
N SER A 228 6.97 -19.62 -5.54
CA SER A 228 8.15 -19.35 -4.71
C SER A 228 9.33 -20.25 -5.10
N GLU A 229 9.10 -21.54 -5.34
CA GLU A 229 10.13 -22.46 -5.83
C GLU A 229 10.75 -21.99 -7.16
N VAL A 230 9.92 -21.64 -8.14
CA VAL A 230 10.39 -21.20 -9.47
C VAL A 230 11.10 -19.85 -9.39
N LEU A 231 10.60 -18.92 -8.60
CA LEU A 231 11.19 -17.60 -8.43
C LEU A 231 12.55 -17.67 -7.70
N ASN A 232 12.71 -18.60 -6.77
CA ASN A 232 13.91 -18.77 -5.96
C ASN A 232 14.81 -19.92 -6.42
N ASP A 233 14.54 -20.58 -7.57
CA ASP A 233 15.39 -21.64 -8.09
C ASP A 233 16.84 -21.14 -8.24
N PRO A 234 17.82 -21.75 -7.55
CA PRO A 234 19.22 -21.32 -7.65
C PRO A 234 19.80 -21.45 -9.07
N ARG A 235 19.20 -22.29 -9.93
CA ARG A 235 19.62 -22.53 -11.33
C ARG A 235 18.98 -21.54 -12.31
N ARG A 236 18.20 -20.56 -11.83
CA ARG A 236 17.59 -19.55 -12.72
C ARG A 236 18.67 -18.77 -13.49
N PRO A 237 18.43 -18.47 -14.77
CA PRO A 237 19.44 -17.80 -15.61
C PRO A 237 19.66 -16.32 -15.21
N VAL A 238 18.73 -15.71 -14.47
CA VAL A 238 18.81 -14.34 -13.98
C VAL A 238 18.85 -14.37 -12.47
N GLN A 239 19.96 -13.97 -11.86
CA GLN A 239 20.17 -14.05 -10.41
C GLN A 239 19.22 -13.15 -9.61
N ASN A 240 18.91 -11.96 -10.12
CA ASN A 240 17.95 -11.06 -9.49
C ASN A 240 16.53 -11.59 -9.68
N VAL A 241 15.85 -11.96 -8.58
CA VAL A 241 14.50 -12.55 -8.60
C VAL A 241 13.46 -11.61 -9.21
N SER A 242 13.54 -10.30 -8.91
CA SER A 242 12.62 -9.31 -9.52
C SER A 242 12.80 -9.21 -11.04
N GLU A 243 14.03 -9.30 -11.54
CA GLU A 243 14.29 -9.30 -12.98
C GLU A 243 13.92 -10.66 -13.61
N TRP A 244 14.11 -11.77 -12.88
CA TRP A 244 13.66 -13.09 -13.28
C TRP A 244 12.14 -13.16 -13.44
N ALA A 245 11.39 -12.60 -12.48
CA ALA A 245 9.93 -12.53 -12.52
C ALA A 245 9.36 -11.76 -13.74
N LYS A 246 10.15 -10.93 -14.41
CA LYS A 246 9.74 -10.21 -15.62
C LYS A 246 9.92 -11.02 -16.91
N LYS A 247 10.51 -12.23 -16.83
CA LYS A 247 10.82 -13.05 -17.99
C LYS A 247 9.72 -14.06 -18.29
N ASP A 248 9.38 -14.21 -19.56
CA ASP A 248 8.41 -15.22 -20.01
C ASP A 248 8.86 -16.63 -19.64
N GLN A 249 10.17 -16.91 -19.62
CA GLN A 249 10.71 -18.19 -19.22
C GLN A 249 10.36 -18.54 -17.77
N CYS A 250 10.37 -17.56 -16.84
CA CYS A 250 9.94 -17.77 -15.45
C CYS A 250 8.48 -18.25 -15.40
N TRP A 251 7.61 -17.58 -16.14
CA TRP A 251 6.21 -17.97 -16.25
C TRP A 251 6.05 -19.35 -16.92
N ASN A 252 6.80 -19.63 -17.99
CA ASN A 252 6.77 -20.95 -18.65
C ASN A 252 7.21 -22.07 -17.73
N ASN A 253 8.22 -21.85 -16.88
CA ASN A 253 8.66 -22.83 -15.88
C ASN A 253 7.53 -23.13 -14.87
N LEU A 254 6.80 -22.12 -14.40
CA LEU A 254 5.67 -22.33 -13.49
C LEU A 254 4.48 -23.00 -14.18
N LYS A 255 4.20 -22.67 -15.44
CA LYS A 255 3.15 -23.36 -16.23
C LYS A 255 3.40 -24.84 -16.39
N GLY A 256 4.67 -25.26 -16.40
CA GLY A 256 5.08 -26.67 -16.49
C GLY A 256 5.00 -27.43 -15.16
N LYS A 257 4.82 -26.75 -14.02
CA LYS A 257 4.60 -27.41 -12.72
C LYS A 257 3.25 -28.10 -12.66
N MET A 258 3.12 -29.05 -11.74
CA MET A 258 1.87 -29.76 -11.46
C MET A 258 0.73 -28.75 -11.18
N THR A 259 -0.51 -29.20 -11.43
CA THR A 259 -1.68 -28.38 -11.09
C THR A 259 -1.72 -28.08 -9.58
N CYS A 260 -2.16 -26.87 -9.22
CA CYS A 260 -2.45 -26.52 -7.83
C CYS A 260 -3.84 -27.01 -7.38
N LEU A 261 -4.63 -27.59 -8.29
CA LEU A 261 -5.93 -28.21 -8.04
C LEU A 261 -5.76 -29.72 -8.07
N ASP A 262 -6.06 -30.41 -6.99
CA ASP A 262 -6.17 -31.87 -6.99
C ASP A 262 -7.57 -32.34 -7.38
N ALA A 263 -7.82 -33.65 -7.46
CA ALA A 263 -9.11 -34.20 -7.88
C ALA A 263 -10.25 -33.78 -6.93
N ALA A 264 -9.99 -33.75 -5.62
CA ALA A 264 -10.96 -33.31 -4.64
C ALA A 264 -11.25 -31.79 -4.77
N ASP A 265 -10.24 -30.99 -5.07
CA ASP A 265 -10.39 -29.56 -5.34
C ASP A 265 -11.31 -29.33 -6.56
N VAL A 266 -11.18 -30.16 -7.60
CA VAL A 266 -12.02 -30.07 -8.82
C VAL A 266 -13.47 -30.41 -8.48
N GLU A 267 -13.73 -31.49 -7.73
CA GLU A 267 -15.08 -31.89 -7.30
C GLU A 267 -15.75 -30.79 -6.50
N ILE A 268 -15.07 -30.22 -5.49
CA ILE A 268 -15.59 -29.12 -4.66
C ILE A 268 -15.99 -27.91 -5.50
N VAL A 269 -15.20 -27.56 -6.53
CA VAL A 269 -15.53 -26.44 -7.42
C VAL A 269 -16.71 -26.76 -8.33
N MET A 270 -16.84 -28.02 -8.77
CA MET A 270 -17.95 -28.49 -9.62
C MET A 270 -19.28 -28.56 -8.84
N GLU A 271 -19.25 -28.99 -7.60
CA GLU A 271 -20.44 -29.14 -6.75
C GLU A 271 -21.01 -27.81 -6.24
N LYS A 272 -20.21 -26.70 -6.28
CA LYS A 272 -20.73 -25.38 -5.89
C LYS A 272 -21.89 -25.01 -6.82
N PRO A 273 -23.12 -24.78 -6.29
CA PRO A 273 -24.28 -24.47 -7.09
C PRO A 273 -24.00 -23.23 -7.97
N LYS A 274 -24.03 -23.43 -9.29
CA LYS A 274 -24.06 -22.32 -10.24
C LYS A 274 -25.37 -21.60 -10.02
N HIS A 275 -25.37 -20.51 -9.28
CA HIS A 275 -26.56 -19.70 -9.07
C HIS A 275 -27.03 -19.21 -10.43
N ALA A 276 -28.13 -19.81 -10.92
CA ALA A 276 -28.83 -19.38 -12.11
C ALA A 276 -29.14 -17.87 -11.97
N ALA A 277 -28.80 -17.14 -13.01
CA ALA A 277 -29.17 -15.74 -13.14
C ALA A 277 -30.69 -15.64 -13.03
N THR A 278 -31.20 -15.24 -11.87
CA THR A 278 -32.60 -14.98 -11.67
C THR A 278 -32.92 -13.72 -12.46
N LYS A 279 -33.52 -13.89 -13.63
CA LYS A 279 -34.20 -12.80 -14.35
C LYS A 279 -35.31 -12.29 -13.43
N ARG A 280 -35.04 -11.27 -12.62
CA ARG A 280 -36.10 -10.50 -11.99
C ARG A 280 -36.72 -9.58 -13.04
N VAL A 281 -37.90 -9.93 -13.42
CA VAL A 281 -38.86 -9.03 -14.06
C VAL A 281 -39.15 -7.93 -13.04
N VAL A 282 -38.70 -6.72 -13.32
CA VAL A 282 -39.05 -5.53 -12.55
C VAL A 282 -40.49 -5.19 -12.87
N LYS A 283 -41.40 -5.39 -11.92
CA LYS A 283 -42.70 -4.71 -11.94
C LYS A 283 -42.45 -3.32 -11.35
N GLU A 284 -42.75 -2.31 -12.17
CA GLU A 284 -42.92 -0.93 -11.73
C GLU A 284 -44.19 -0.87 -10.86
N ASP A 285 -44.05 -0.45 -9.61
CA ASP A 285 -45.15 0.10 -8.81
C ASP A 285 -44.64 1.08 -7.78
N GLU A 286 -45.08 2.31 -7.95
CA GLU A 286 -45.45 3.38 -7.07
C GLU A 286 -44.46 3.96 -6.03
N VAL A 287 -44.17 5.21 -6.29
CA VAL A 287 -43.59 6.24 -5.43
C VAL A 287 -44.49 6.48 -4.20
N SER A 288 -43.94 6.36 -3.00
CA SER A 288 -44.53 6.96 -1.80
C SER A 288 -43.45 7.62 -0.96
N ALA A 289 -43.82 8.81 -0.49
CA ALA A 289 -42.97 9.81 0.13
C ALA A 289 -42.31 9.39 1.43
N ALA A 290 -41.11 9.92 1.67
CA ALA A 290 -40.33 9.78 2.90
C ALA A 290 -40.85 10.70 4.02
N PRO A 291 -40.77 10.30 5.28
CA PRO A 291 -40.83 11.22 6.42
C PRO A 291 -39.40 11.57 6.93
N GLU A 292 -39.28 12.83 7.34
CA GLU A 292 -38.07 13.42 7.94
C GLU A 292 -37.66 12.76 9.28
N PRO A 293 -36.36 12.71 9.61
CA PRO A 293 -35.89 12.15 10.86
C PRO A 293 -35.77 13.21 11.96
N ARG A 294 -36.41 12.94 13.09
CA ARG A 294 -36.21 13.68 14.35
C ARG A 294 -34.87 13.33 14.99
N HIS A 295 -34.17 14.38 15.42
CA HIS A 295 -32.95 14.31 16.23
C HIS A 295 -33.18 13.62 17.58
N LYS A 296 -32.27 12.70 17.92
CA LYS A 296 -31.85 12.45 19.30
C LYS A 296 -30.34 12.18 19.32
N ALA A 297 -29.66 13.00 20.13
CA ALA A 297 -28.25 12.84 20.44
C ALA A 297 -28.05 11.68 21.42
N SER A 298 -27.07 10.84 21.17
CA SER A 298 -26.42 10.03 22.19
C SER A 298 -24.92 9.94 21.87
N ASN A 299 -24.14 10.39 22.85
CA ASN A 299 -22.69 10.25 22.90
C ASN A 299 -22.34 8.76 23.07
N GLU A 300 -21.63 8.17 22.10
CA GLU A 300 -20.89 6.95 22.34
C GLU A 300 -19.50 7.07 21.71
N ALA A 301 -18.52 6.64 22.49
CA ALA A 301 -17.10 6.74 22.23
C ALA A 301 -16.71 5.96 20.96
N VAL A 302 -15.97 6.62 20.07
CA VAL A 302 -15.38 6.01 18.89
C VAL A 302 -14.01 5.48 19.27
N GLU A 303 -13.85 4.17 19.30
CA GLU A 303 -12.54 3.49 19.31
C GLU A 303 -11.83 3.77 17.98
N GLU A 304 -10.72 4.51 18.05
CA GLU A 304 -9.85 4.79 16.92
C GLU A 304 -8.93 3.59 16.65
N LEU A 305 -8.99 3.04 15.45
CA LEU A 305 -8.06 2.04 14.93
C LEU A 305 -6.69 2.65 14.62
N PRO A 306 -5.57 1.93 14.84
CA PRO A 306 -4.20 2.46 14.69
C PRO A 306 -3.85 2.74 13.24
N THR A 307 -3.44 3.97 12.95
CA THR A 307 -2.82 4.36 11.69
C THR A 307 -1.31 4.19 11.80
N ASP A 308 -0.74 3.27 11.00
CA ASP A 308 0.70 3.09 10.83
C ASP A 308 1.35 4.30 10.15
N ASN A 309 1.70 5.29 10.96
CA ASN A 309 2.71 6.32 10.68
C ASN A 309 3.13 6.95 12.01
N VAL A 310 3.76 6.15 12.86
CA VAL A 310 4.34 6.64 14.10
C VAL A 310 5.60 7.43 13.75
N LEU A 311 5.51 8.76 13.77
CA LEU A 311 6.64 9.68 13.57
C LEU A 311 7.56 9.70 14.80
N VAL A 312 6.99 9.45 15.97
CA VAL A 312 7.70 9.28 17.26
C VAL A 312 7.18 7.99 17.88
N SER A 313 8.08 7.05 18.17
CA SER A 313 7.72 5.74 18.72
C SER A 313 7.40 5.79 20.21
N ASP A 314 7.94 6.78 20.93
CA ASP A 314 7.69 7.00 22.35
C ASP A 314 7.77 8.50 22.69
N TRP A 315 6.62 9.10 22.98
CA TRP A 315 6.50 10.50 23.35
C TRP A 315 7.08 10.80 24.75
N HIS A 316 7.09 9.80 25.65
CA HIS A 316 7.67 9.93 26.99
C HIS A 316 9.20 9.97 26.98
N ALA A 317 9.82 9.48 25.91
CA ALA A 317 11.26 9.53 25.71
C ALA A 317 11.78 10.93 25.31
N LEU A 318 10.91 11.86 24.92
CA LEU A 318 11.33 13.21 24.53
C LEU A 318 11.65 14.09 25.75
N THR A 319 12.62 15.02 25.57
CA THR A 319 12.95 15.98 26.61
C THR A 319 11.85 17.05 26.74
N PRO A 320 11.55 17.54 27.94
CA PRO A 320 10.59 18.64 28.14
C PRO A 320 10.89 19.84 27.25
N LYS A 321 12.17 20.19 27.08
CA LYS A 321 12.64 21.30 26.24
C LYS A 321 12.29 21.10 24.75
N SER A 322 12.30 19.86 24.25
CA SER A 322 11.87 19.54 22.88
C SER A 322 10.37 19.71 22.71
N LEU A 323 9.59 19.31 23.71
CA LEU A 323 8.14 19.47 23.72
C LEU A 323 7.71 20.94 23.80
N GLU A 324 8.41 21.75 24.61
CA GLU A 324 8.22 23.19 24.69
C GLU A 324 8.49 23.89 23.36
N ARG A 325 9.55 23.51 22.65
CA ARG A 325 9.85 24.02 21.31
C ARG A 325 8.77 23.67 20.30
N LEU A 326 8.24 22.46 20.35
CA LEU A 326 7.12 22.03 19.50
C LEU A 326 5.86 22.89 19.79
N ILE A 327 5.57 23.15 21.06
CA ILE A 327 4.46 24.05 21.48
C ILE A 327 4.70 25.45 20.95
N ALA A 328 5.90 26.01 21.14
CA ALA A 328 6.25 27.36 20.70
C ALA A 328 6.09 27.53 19.17
N PHE A 329 6.46 26.50 18.41
CA PHE A 329 6.29 26.50 16.95
C PHE A 329 4.84 26.35 16.52
N ALA A 330 4.06 25.52 17.22
CA ALA A 330 2.66 25.20 16.86
C ALA A 330 1.65 26.30 17.27
N THR A 331 1.95 27.03 18.36
CA THR A 331 1.03 28.04 18.92
C THR A 331 0.68 29.17 17.93
N PRO A 332 1.64 29.89 17.30
CA PRO A 332 1.34 31.00 16.40
C PRO A 332 0.66 30.53 15.11
N LYS A 333 0.72 29.24 14.79
CA LYS A 333 0.12 28.63 13.60
C LYS A 333 -1.25 28.01 13.86
N HIS A 334 -1.75 28.08 15.08
CA HIS A 334 -3.03 27.49 15.52
C HIS A 334 -3.13 25.99 15.25
N TYR A 335 -2.00 25.23 15.41
CA TYR A 335 -1.97 23.79 15.17
C TYR A 335 -2.34 22.98 16.41
N LEU A 336 -2.28 23.57 17.61
CA LEU A 336 -2.62 22.91 18.86
C LEU A 336 -4.13 22.69 18.98
N SER A 337 -4.53 21.43 19.08
CA SER A 337 -5.87 21.04 19.51
C SER A 337 -5.93 20.97 21.05
N PRO A 338 -7.12 21.07 21.68
CA PRO A 338 -7.24 20.88 23.13
C PRO A 338 -6.63 19.55 23.62
N LYS A 339 -6.81 18.47 22.87
CA LYS A 339 -6.27 17.13 23.17
C LYS A 339 -4.75 17.06 23.06
N SER A 340 -4.15 17.65 22.01
CA SER A 340 -2.69 17.65 21.85
C SER A 340 -2.02 18.57 22.87
N LYS A 341 -2.66 19.70 23.22
CA LYS A 341 -2.16 20.61 24.24
C LYS A 341 -2.12 19.94 25.63
N SER A 342 -3.23 19.33 26.05
CA SER A 342 -3.30 18.59 27.31
C SER A 342 -2.26 17.47 27.38
N SER A 343 -2.11 16.68 26.30
CA SER A 343 -1.11 15.61 26.28
C SER A 343 0.34 16.10 26.34
N LEU A 344 0.66 17.25 25.72
CA LEU A 344 1.99 17.87 25.81
C LEU A 344 2.26 18.42 27.23
N GLU A 345 1.26 19.03 27.86
CA GLU A 345 1.37 19.51 29.23
C GLU A 345 1.61 18.36 30.22
N THR A 346 0.91 17.23 30.06
CA THR A 346 1.11 15.98 30.81
C THR A 346 2.55 15.45 30.64
N LEU A 347 3.05 15.41 29.39
CA LEU A 347 4.41 14.94 29.10
C LEU A 347 5.50 15.85 29.69
N ILE A 348 5.26 17.17 29.74
CA ILE A 348 6.18 18.16 30.28
C ILE A 348 6.19 18.09 31.82
N SER A 349 5.02 17.95 32.45
CA SER A 349 4.90 17.81 33.92
C SER A 349 5.43 16.48 34.45
N GLY A 350 5.51 15.46 33.58
CA GLY A 350 5.95 14.11 33.95
C GLY A 350 4.91 13.30 34.72
N ASP A 351 3.64 13.66 34.60
CA ASP A 351 2.51 12.96 35.20
C ASP A 351 2.22 11.65 34.47
N ASP A 352 1.89 10.57 35.17
CA ASP A 352 1.49 9.27 34.61
C ASP A 352 0.02 9.28 34.12
N LEU A 353 -0.45 10.37 33.52
CA LEU A 353 -1.78 10.45 32.95
C LEU A 353 -1.77 9.96 31.48
N PRO A 354 -2.87 9.35 31.00
CA PRO A 354 -2.92 8.86 29.63
C PRO A 354 -2.83 10.02 28.62
N ILE A 355 -1.92 9.88 27.67
CA ILE A 355 -1.72 10.85 26.56
C ILE A 355 -2.46 10.42 25.31
N ASN A 356 -2.88 11.36 24.48
CA ASN A 356 -3.47 11.07 23.19
C ASN A 356 -2.41 11.10 22.09
N GLU A 357 -1.75 9.97 21.86
CA GLU A 357 -0.66 9.84 20.87
C GLU A 357 -1.12 10.19 19.45
N ASN A 358 -2.35 9.87 19.07
CA ASN A 358 -2.88 10.22 17.75
C ASN A 358 -2.98 11.74 17.56
N ALA A 359 -3.38 12.46 18.60
CA ALA A 359 -3.43 13.93 18.56
C ALA A 359 -2.03 14.53 18.48
N LEU A 360 -1.04 13.92 19.17
CA LEU A 360 0.36 14.35 19.15
C LEU A 360 1.02 14.06 17.80
N ASN A 361 0.80 12.88 17.24
CA ASN A 361 1.33 12.50 15.92
C ASN A 361 0.74 13.38 14.79
N ASN A 362 -0.55 13.71 14.86
CA ASN A 362 -1.18 14.65 13.93
C ASN A 362 -0.64 16.07 14.07
N LEU A 363 -0.37 16.52 15.30
CA LEU A 363 0.27 17.81 15.55
C LEU A 363 1.67 17.84 14.96
N LEU A 364 2.50 16.84 15.26
CA LEU A 364 3.86 16.74 14.76
C LEU A 364 3.91 16.73 13.23
N LYS A 365 3.05 15.95 12.59
CA LYS A 365 2.95 15.91 11.14
C LYS A 365 2.68 17.29 10.54
N ARG A 366 1.72 18.04 11.10
CA ARG A 366 1.41 19.40 10.66
C ARG A 366 2.57 20.38 10.88
N CYS A 367 3.32 20.22 11.98
CA CYS A 367 4.49 21.01 12.27
C CYS A 367 5.64 20.72 11.30
N LEU A 368 5.88 19.45 10.95
CA LEU A 368 6.89 19.02 9.97
C LEU A 368 6.54 19.53 8.57
N ASP A 369 5.29 19.40 8.14
CA ASP A 369 4.80 19.92 6.86
C ASP A 369 4.96 21.45 6.77
N ALA A 370 4.98 22.16 7.92
CA ALA A 370 5.19 23.59 8.04
C ALA A 370 6.64 24.00 8.28
N GLY A 371 7.60 23.05 8.18
CA GLY A 371 9.03 23.30 8.28
C GLY A 371 9.61 23.26 9.70
N PHE A 372 8.94 22.62 10.66
CA PHE A 372 9.54 22.36 11.98
C PHE A 372 10.72 21.42 11.83
N PRO A 373 11.92 21.79 12.32
CA PRO A 373 13.11 20.93 12.17
C PRO A 373 13.04 19.76 13.15
N LEU A 374 12.95 18.53 12.60
CA LEU A 374 12.84 17.31 13.41
C LEU A 374 14.02 17.12 14.40
N ARG A 375 15.22 17.64 14.04
CA ARG A 375 16.41 17.67 14.92
C ARG A 375 16.19 18.38 16.27
N GLU A 376 15.12 19.18 16.40
CA GLU A 376 14.77 19.86 17.66
C GLU A 376 14.01 18.94 18.61
N LEU A 377 13.53 17.77 18.17
CA LEU A 377 12.96 16.73 19.01
C LEU A 377 14.09 15.82 19.54
N GLN A 378 14.70 16.22 20.64
CA GLN A 378 15.75 15.44 21.29
C GLN A 378 15.14 14.46 22.30
N ALA A 379 15.54 13.20 22.21
CA ALA A 379 15.22 12.22 23.23
C ALA A 379 15.95 12.51 24.55
N LYS A 380 15.37 12.09 25.67
CA LYS A 380 16.08 12.06 26.96
C LYS A 380 17.33 11.20 26.80
N PRO A 381 18.49 11.54 27.44
CA PRO A 381 19.64 10.67 27.40
C PRO A 381 19.24 9.29 27.93
N GLN A 382 19.39 8.29 27.05
CA GLN A 382 18.98 6.93 27.36
C GLN A 382 19.91 6.33 28.45
N VAL A 383 19.36 5.33 29.14
CA VAL A 383 20.07 4.46 30.09
C VAL A 383 21.41 4.01 29.47
N PRO A 384 22.54 4.02 30.21
CA PRO A 384 23.82 3.66 29.64
C PRO A 384 23.76 2.27 29.03
N LEU A 385 24.24 2.17 27.76
CA LEU A 385 24.38 0.92 27.01
C LEU A 385 24.92 -0.17 27.92
N ARG A 386 24.32 -1.37 27.87
CA ARG A 386 24.85 -2.52 28.64
C ARG A 386 26.31 -2.71 28.28
N PRO A 387 27.24 -2.74 29.28
CA PRO A 387 28.65 -2.92 28.99
C PRO A 387 28.89 -4.26 28.29
N GLY A 388 29.64 -4.24 27.16
CA GLY A 388 30.01 -5.44 26.41
C GLY A 388 29.26 -5.68 25.11
N ILE A 389 28.31 -4.83 24.71
CA ILE A 389 27.65 -4.93 23.40
C ILE A 389 28.53 -4.25 22.34
N ASP A 390 28.83 -5.00 21.28
CA ASP A 390 29.48 -4.50 20.07
C ASP A 390 28.65 -4.95 18.81
N ILE A 391 29.03 -4.45 17.63
CA ILE A 391 28.32 -4.72 16.38
C ILE A 391 28.30 -6.21 16.02
N THR A 392 29.16 -7.04 16.63
CA THR A 392 29.27 -8.48 16.38
C THR A 392 28.52 -9.33 17.43
N SER A 393 27.92 -8.71 18.45
CA SER A 393 27.20 -9.43 19.51
C SER A 393 25.93 -10.10 18.95
N GLU A 394 25.90 -11.44 18.96
CA GLU A 394 24.76 -12.22 18.43
C GLU A 394 23.57 -12.22 19.39
N ASP A 395 23.80 -12.15 20.70
CA ASP A 395 22.79 -12.25 21.76
C ASP A 395 22.15 -10.91 22.15
N ALA A 396 22.49 -9.81 21.47
CA ALA A 396 21.92 -8.50 21.75
C ALA A 396 20.43 -8.45 21.37
N SER A 397 19.58 -7.95 22.25
CA SER A 397 18.16 -7.71 21.95
C SER A 397 18.00 -6.68 20.82
N VAL A 398 16.80 -6.59 20.20
CA VAL A 398 16.55 -5.59 19.14
C VAL A 398 16.68 -4.17 19.68
N ASP A 399 16.28 -3.94 20.94
CA ASP A 399 16.40 -2.63 21.58
C ASP A 399 17.85 -2.28 21.89
N ASP A 400 18.62 -3.21 22.42
CA ASP A 400 20.06 -3.03 22.65
C ASP A 400 20.80 -2.71 21.32
N ARG A 401 20.44 -3.40 20.24
CA ARG A 401 21.01 -3.14 18.88
C ARG A 401 20.63 -1.75 18.35
N ARG A 402 19.39 -1.33 18.60
CA ARG A 402 18.90 0.00 18.18
C ARG A 402 19.67 1.09 18.92
N ASP A 403 19.79 0.98 20.24
CA ASP A 403 20.48 1.95 21.08
C ASP A 403 21.96 2.04 20.70
N PHE A 404 22.59 0.89 20.44
CA PHE A 404 23.96 0.83 19.96
C PHE A 404 24.15 1.55 18.63
N LEU A 405 23.31 1.25 17.61
CA LEU A 405 23.40 1.89 16.30
C LEU A 405 23.18 3.40 16.39
N MET A 406 22.26 3.85 17.23
CA MET A 406 21.98 5.27 17.45
C MET A 406 23.09 5.99 18.24
N SER A 407 23.91 5.28 18.98
CA SER A 407 25.04 5.83 19.73
C SER A 407 26.29 6.05 18.88
N ILE A 408 26.36 5.49 17.66
CA ILE A 408 27.50 5.64 16.76
C ILE A 408 27.59 7.09 16.26
N PRO A 409 28.77 7.74 16.33
CA PRO A 409 28.94 9.11 15.88
C PRO A 409 28.59 9.30 14.39
N GLU A 410 27.95 10.41 14.05
CA GLU A 410 27.55 10.73 12.68
C GLU A 410 28.72 10.70 11.68
N GLN A 411 29.89 11.17 12.09
CA GLN A 411 31.11 11.15 11.26
C GLN A 411 31.52 9.72 10.86
N ASN A 412 31.31 8.75 11.75
CA ASN A 412 31.61 7.35 11.48
C ASN A 412 30.63 6.77 10.43
N TRP A 413 29.35 7.19 10.48
CA TRP A 413 28.35 6.75 9.51
C TRP A 413 28.71 7.16 8.07
N GLN A 414 29.27 8.33 7.86
CA GLN A 414 29.72 8.75 6.53
C GLN A 414 30.81 7.81 5.98
N THR A 415 31.77 7.41 6.82
CA THR A 415 32.82 6.45 6.45
C THR A 415 32.25 5.05 6.20
N ILE A 416 31.29 4.60 7.02
CA ILE A 416 30.61 3.32 6.89
C ILE A 416 29.84 3.27 5.55
N ILE A 417 29.09 4.33 5.24
CA ILE A 417 28.33 4.45 4.00
C ILE A 417 29.25 4.41 2.78
N GLN A 418 30.30 5.22 2.76
CA GLN A 418 31.25 5.25 1.63
C GLN A 418 31.92 3.90 1.39
N TRP A 419 32.33 3.23 2.45
CA TRP A 419 32.97 1.92 2.35
C TRP A 419 32.00 0.84 1.86
N GLY A 420 30.76 0.85 2.36
CA GLY A 420 29.72 -0.10 1.96
C GLY A 420 29.23 0.12 0.52
N GLN A 421 29.11 1.37 0.07
CA GLN A 421 28.72 1.71 -1.29
C GLN A 421 29.79 1.25 -2.31
N LYS A 422 31.07 1.48 -2.03
CA LYS A 422 32.19 1.02 -2.88
C LYS A 422 32.22 -0.49 -3.09
N ARG A 423 31.57 -1.26 -2.20
CA ARG A 423 31.52 -2.74 -2.24
C ARG A 423 30.13 -3.30 -2.56
N TYR A 424 29.19 -2.44 -2.99
CA TYR A 424 27.82 -2.81 -3.32
C TYR A 424 27.07 -3.55 -2.19
N MET A 425 27.41 -3.26 -0.93
CA MET A 425 26.79 -3.87 0.24
C MET A 425 25.52 -3.14 0.70
N ILE A 426 25.34 -1.90 0.30
CA ILE A 426 24.23 -1.03 0.74
C ILE A 426 23.19 -0.97 -0.36
N ASN A 427 21.99 -1.43 -0.06
CA ASN A 427 20.81 -1.33 -0.93
C ASN A 427 19.97 -0.08 -0.60
N GLN A 428 18.90 0.14 -1.36
CA GLN A 428 18.03 1.30 -1.21
C GLN A 428 17.32 1.34 0.16
N GLU A 429 16.95 0.18 0.72
CA GLU A 429 16.30 0.07 2.05
C GLU A 429 17.28 0.43 3.17
N MET A 430 18.53 -0.04 3.06
CA MET A 430 19.61 0.32 3.98
C MET A 430 19.94 1.80 3.90
N MET A 431 19.97 2.40 2.70
CA MET A 431 20.18 3.84 2.54
C MET A 431 19.07 4.66 3.21
N ALA A 432 17.82 4.23 3.10
CA ALA A 432 16.70 4.88 3.78
C ALA A 432 16.82 4.78 5.32
N ALA A 433 17.27 3.64 5.85
CA ALA A 433 17.51 3.47 7.27
C ALA A 433 18.71 4.32 7.77
N LEU A 434 19.77 4.42 6.98
CA LEU A 434 20.94 5.25 7.28
C LEU A 434 20.61 6.75 7.24
N ALA A 435 19.75 7.17 6.30
CA ALA A 435 19.24 8.55 6.26
C ALA A 435 18.45 8.90 7.53
N ARG A 436 17.62 7.97 8.02
CA ARG A 436 16.90 8.18 9.31
C ARG A 436 17.88 8.34 10.49
N LEU A 437 18.95 7.55 10.53
CA LEU A 437 19.99 7.71 11.56
C LEU A 437 20.70 9.06 11.50
N SER A 438 21.04 9.55 10.29
CA SER A 438 21.68 10.86 10.13
C SER A 438 20.74 12.02 10.50
N GLU A 439 19.42 11.81 10.39
CA GLU A 439 18.38 12.76 10.81
C GLU A 439 18.04 12.65 12.31
N GLY A 440 18.67 11.71 13.04
CA GLY A 440 18.41 11.48 14.48
C GLY A 440 17.08 10.80 14.75
N LEU A 441 16.47 10.16 13.74
CA LEU A 441 15.21 9.45 13.87
C LEU A 441 15.41 8.02 14.39
N GLN A 442 14.49 7.56 15.22
CA GLN A 442 14.51 6.18 15.69
C GLN A 442 14.34 5.19 14.53
N LEU A 443 15.08 4.09 14.61
CA LEU A 443 14.98 2.97 13.70
C LEU A 443 13.80 2.07 14.09
N THR A 444 13.07 1.57 13.12
CA THR A 444 12.13 0.47 13.33
C THR A 444 12.90 -0.84 13.61
N ASP A 445 12.26 -1.84 14.23
CA ASP A 445 12.87 -3.14 14.50
C ASP A 445 13.49 -3.76 13.24
N ARG A 446 12.78 -3.69 12.12
CA ARG A 446 13.25 -4.19 10.83
C ARG A 446 14.50 -3.43 10.35
N GLN A 447 14.52 -2.12 10.47
CA GLN A 447 15.68 -1.29 10.09
C GLN A 447 16.86 -1.55 11.00
N THR A 448 16.62 -1.73 12.30
CA THR A 448 17.63 -2.10 13.29
C THR A 448 18.31 -3.42 12.94
N VAL A 449 17.53 -4.48 12.69
CA VAL A 449 18.06 -5.79 12.28
C VAL A 449 18.82 -5.69 10.96
N LEU A 450 18.32 -4.90 10.00
CA LEU A 450 18.94 -4.71 8.70
C LEU A 450 20.32 -4.04 8.81
N LEU A 451 20.43 -2.95 9.57
CA LEU A 451 21.69 -2.22 9.75
C LEU A 451 22.66 -2.98 10.65
N TRP A 452 22.16 -3.74 11.63
CA TRP A 452 22.97 -4.62 12.45
C TRP A 452 23.66 -5.71 11.62
N ARG A 453 22.90 -6.36 10.72
CA ARG A 453 23.46 -7.34 9.77
C ARG A 453 24.49 -6.70 8.84
N LEU A 454 24.17 -5.52 8.31
CA LEU A 454 25.12 -4.78 7.46
C LEU A 454 26.42 -4.53 8.19
N GLY A 455 26.40 -4.00 9.43
CA GLY A 455 27.59 -3.74 10.24
C GLY A 455 28.41 -5.02 10.50
N ASN A 456 27.74 -6.10 10.86
CA ASN A 456 28.37 -7.40 11.11
C ASN A 456 29.05 -7.94 9.83
N ASP A 457 28.37 -7.88 8.68
CA ASP A 457 28.90 -8.32 7.38
C ASP A 457 30.09 -7.44 6.91
N MET A 458 30.06 -6.16 7.23
CA MET A 458 31.16 -5.24 6.94
C MET A 458 32.40 -5.60 7.76
N VAL A 459 32.23 -5.87 9.05
CA VAL A 459 33.35 -6.29 9.94
C VAL A 459 33.93 -7.63 9.47
N LYS A 460 33.10 -8.62 9.14
CA LYS A 460 33.55 -9.90 8.56
C LYS A 460 34.35 -9.74 7.26
N ARG A 461 34.11 -8.65 6.51
CA ARG A 461 34.84 -8.32 5.27
C ARG A 461 36.00 -7.34 5.47
N GLY A 462 36.44 -7.15 6.71
CA GLY A 462 37.63 -6.39 7.05
C GLY A 462 37.40 -4.88 7.27
N PHE A 463 36.16 -4.45 7.49
CA PHE A 463 35.89 -3.08 7.93
C PHE A 463 36.24 -2.95 9.43
N PRO A 464 36.92 -1.85 9.85
CA PRO A 464 37.32 -1.68 11.23
C PRO A 464 36.15 -1.61 12.21
N ALA A 465 36.01 -2.59 13.11
CA ALA A 465 34.96 -2.62 14.15
C ALA A 465 35.02 -1.38 15.07
N SER A 466 36.19 -0.74 15.20
CA SER A 466 36.35 0.47 15.99
C SER A 466 35.51 1.67 15.51
N LEU A 467 35.12 1.69 14.26
CA LEU A 467 34.26 2.74 13.73
C LEU A 467 32.79 2.58 14.12
N PHE A 468 32.38 1.41 14.60
CA PHE A 468 31.07 1.18 15.19
C PHE A 468 31.02 1.47 16.69
N LYS A 469 32.08 1.97 17.32
CA LYS A 469 32.10 2.23 18.77
C LYS A 469 31.27 3.47 19.12
N PRO A 470 30.50 3.41 20.24
CA PRO A 470 29.79 4.55 20.81
C PRO A 470 30.73 5.67 21.24
N ARG A 471 30.21 6.89 21.43
CA ARG A 471 30.97 8.10 21.78
C ARG A 471 31.66 8.02 23.16
N ASP A 472 31.14 7.21 24.09
CA ASP A 472 31.57 7.18 25.49
C ASP A 472 32.56 6.04 25.85
N GLN A 473 33.11 5.34 24.86
CA GLN A 473 34.15 4.31 25.09
C GLN A 473 35.51 4.68 24.52
N ARG A 474 35.89 5.96 24.70
CA ARG A 474 37.29 6.39 24.50
C ARG A 474 38.01 6.56 25.80
#